data_9e3fe867b70d6e2ecc0662f226547181
#
_entry.id   9e3fe867b70d6e2ecc0662f226547181
#
_cell.length_a   1.000
_cell.length_b   1.000
_cell.length_c   1.000
_cell.angle_alpha   90.00
_cell.angle_beta   90.00
_cell.angle_gamma   90.00
#
_symmetry.space_group_name_H-M   'P 1'
#
loop_
_entity.id
_entity.type
_entity.pdbx_description
1 polymer ?
#
loop_
_entity_poly.entity_id
_entity_poly.type
_entity_poly.pdbx_seq_one_letter_code
_entity_poly.pdbx_strand_id
1 'polypeptide(L)'
;MSFKAQELNLNDIVYDDGKQIVKLDIDSYVEALRIGIEFDGVELNDDFISRIGFNVTMFKGVQTYILRYEDVMLTATFSEDETFIGYAVINSLHYDTENDKAIVDVIEGIRPLVYVHELQALLRVYGYREFADGIEK
;
A
#
# COMPACT_ATOMS: atom_id res chain seq x y z
N MET A 1 9.02 13.53 -6.10
CA MET A 1 7.83 13.92 -6.87
C MET A 1 6.77 14.47 -5.92
N SER A 2 6.15 15.58 -6.27
CA SER A 2 5.13 16.20 -5.44
C SER A 2 3.72 15.89 -5.97
N PHE A 3 2.74 15.92 -5.07
CA PHE A 3 1.35 15.59 -5.35
C PHE A 3 0.44 16.69 -4.84
N LYS A 4 -0.56 17.05 -5.63
CA LYS A 4 -1.61 17.97 -5.22
C LYS A 4 -2.64 17.25 -4.36
N ALA A 5 -3.36 17.98 -3.53
CA ALA A 5 -4.39 17.39 -2.68
C ALA A 5 -5.43 16.61 -3.50
N GLN A 6 -5.74 17.04 -4.72
CA GLN A 6 -6.67 16.33 -5.59
C GLN A 6 -6.22 14.91 -5.97
N GLU A 7 -4.91 14.66 -5.91
CA GLU A 7 -4.31 13.37 -6.22
C GLU A 7 -4.17 12.48 -4.99
N LEU A 8 -4.53 12.98 -3.82
CA LEU A 8 -4.37 12.32 -2.53
C LEU A 8 -5.73 12.09 -1.87
N ASN A 9 -5.72 11.33 -0.79
CA ASN A 9 -6.92 11.00 -0.01
C ASN A 9 -6.67 11.30 1.47
N LEU A 10 -7.77 11.36 2.24
CA LEU A 10 -7.67 11.45 3.70
C LEU A 10 -6.88 10.27 4.24
N ASN A 11 -6.11 10.52 5.28
CA ASN A 11 -5.24 9.54 5.94
C ASN A 11 -4.03 9.06 5.12
N ASP A 12 -3.78 9.65 3.95
CA ASP A 12 -2.57 9.36 3.20
C ASP A 12 -1.32 9.83 3.96
N ILE A 13 -0.26 9.05 3.87
CA ILE A 13 1.03 9.35 4.47
C ILE A 13 1.89 10.08 3.44
N VAL A 14 2.30 11.27 3.75
CA VAL A 14 3.08 12.15 2.86
C VAL A 14 4.08 12.99 3.67
N TYR A 15 4.97 13.69 2.98
CA TYR A 15 5.83 14.70 3.61
C TYR A 15 5.18 16.07 3.51
N ASP A 16 5.24 16.85 4.58
CA ASP A 16 4.83 18.25 4.58
C ASP A 16 5.95 19.16 4.06
N ASP A 17 5.74 20.49 4.10
CA ASP A 17 6.72 21.48 3.67
C ASP A 17 8.03 21.41 4.48
N GLY A 18 7.95 21.03 5.74
CA GLY A 18 9.10 20.84 6.62
C GLY A 18 9.77 19.49 6.46
N LYS A 19 9.36 18.71 5.47
CA LYS A 19 9.84 17.35 5.19
C LYS A 19 9.63 16.37 6.34
N GLN A 20 8.56 16.59 7.11
CA GLN A 20 8.13 15.66 8.14
C GLN A 20 7.04 14.77 7.59
N ILE A 21 7.08 13.51 8.01
CA ILE A 21 6.04 12.54 7.63
C ILE A 21 4.77 12.90 8.39
N VAL A 22 3.69 13.13 7.66
CA VAL A 22 2.38 13.46 8.23
C VAL A 22 1.31 12.57 7.64
N LYS A 23 0.25 12.38 8.40
CA LYS A 23 -0.96 11.71 7.96
C LYS A 23 -1.99 12.80 7.69
N LEU A 24 -2.53 12.85 6.47
CA LEU A 24 -3.46 13.90 6.08
C LEU A 24 -4.79 13.76 6.81
N ASP A 25 -5.02 14.62 7.79
CA ASP A 25 -6.32 14.74 8.45
C ASP A 25 -7.26 15.63 7.61
N ILE A 26 -8.52 15.71 8.01
CA ILE A 26 -9.51 16.46 7.25
C ILE A 26 -9.17 17.95 7.18
N ASP A 27 -8.65 18.53 8.25
CA ASP A 27 -8.33 19.96 8.30
C ASP A 27 -7.16 20.28 7.35
N SER A 28 -6.10 19.49 7.39
CA SER A 28 -4.93 19.65 6.50
C SER A 28 -5.32 19.42 5.03
N TYR A 29 -6.18 18.44 4.77
CA TYR A 29 -6.63 18.11 3.43
C TYR A 29 -7.46 19.26 2.83
N VAL A 30 -8.42 19.78 3.58
CA VAL A 30 -9.29 20.89 3.15
C VAL A 30 -8.45 22.15 2.93
N GLU A 31 -7.53 22.45 3.83
CA GLU A 31 -6.63 23.60 3.68
C GLU A 31 -5.77 23.48 2.42
N ALA A 32 -5.23 22.31 2.17
CA ALA A 32 -4.42 22.06 0.98
C ALA A 32 -5.22 22.22 -0.32
N LEU A 33 -6.49 21.78 -0.34
CA LEU A 33 -7.38 21.99 -1.48
C LEU A 33 -7.64 23.50 -1.70
N ARG A 34 -7.81 24.24 -0.61
CA ARG A 34 -8.15 25.67 -0.67
C ARG A 34 -6.99 26.51 -1.20
N ILE A 35 -5.77 26.25 -0.74
CA ILE A 35 -4.61 27.10 -1.06
C ILE A 35 -3.62 26.48 -2.04
N GLY A 36 -3.87 25.26 -2.49
CA GLY A 36 -3.04 24.62 -3.52
C GLY A 36 -1.70 24.10 -3.03
N ILE A 37 -1.60 23.68 -1.78
CA ILE A 37 -0.38 23.06 -1.23
C ILE A 37 -0.11 21.74 -1.94
N GLU A 38 1.17 21.49 -2.24
CA GLU A 38 1.64 20.21 -2.75
C GLU A 38 2.41 19.48 -1.65
N PHE A 39 2.35 18.14 -1.70
CA PHE A 39 3.03 17.27 -0.74
C PHE A 39 3.95 16.32 -1.49
N ASP A 40 5.08 15.97 -0.88
CA ASP A 40 5.97 14.97 -1.44
C ASP A 40 5.54 13.57 -0.98
N GLY A 41 5.67 12.59 -1.88
CA GLY A 41 5.37 11.19 -1.54
C GLY A 41 6.43 10.61 -0.63
N VAL A 42 6.00 9.81 0.33
CA VAL A 42 6.89 9.04 1.19
C VAL A 42 7.19 7.71 0.49
N GLU A 43 8.46 7.44 0.24
CA GLU A 43 8.86 6.21 -0.44
C GLU A 43 8.54 4.99 0.42
N LEU A 44 8.05 3.94 -0.22
CA LEU A 44 7.81 2.66 0.44
C LEU A 44 9.12 2.05 0.91
N ASN A 45 9.08 1.42 2.07
CA ASN A 45 10.18 0.64 2.62
C ASN A 45 9.64 -0.49 3.49
N ASP A 46 10.53 -1.37 3.94
CA ASP A 46 10.19 -2.53 4.76
C ASP A 46 9.43 -2.14 6.04
N ASP A 47 9.82 -1.02 6.64
CA ASP A 47 9.25 -0.56 7.90
C ASP A 47 7.76 -0.21 7.74
N PHE A 48 7.42 0.58 6.72
CA PHE A 48 6.03 0.94 6.46
C PHE A 48 5.17 -0.28 6.12
N ILE A 49 5.69 -1.19 5.33
CA ILE A 49 4.96 -2.40 4.93
C ILE A 49 4.69 -3.29 6.14
N SER A 50 5.67 -3.43 7.01
CA SER A 50 5.51 -4.20 8.25
C SER A 50 4.48 -3.55 9.18
N ARG A 51 4.47 -2.23 9.28
CA ARG A 51 3.49 -1.49 10.10
C ARG A 51 2.06 -1.64 9.60
N ILE A 52 1.88 -1.77 8.30
CA ILE A 52 0.55 -2.00 7.70
C ILE A 52 -0.01 -3.36 8.11
N GLY A 53 0.85 -4.33 8.35
CA GLY A 53 0.45 -5.67 8.77
C GLY A 53 0.79 -6.77 7.79
N PHE A 54 1.61 -6.48 6.78
CA PHE A 54 2.10 -7.52 5.88
C PHE A 54 3.06 -8.45 6.59
N ASN A 55 2.94 -9.73 6.29
CA ASN A 55 3.88 -10.75 6.73
C ASN A 55 4.96 -10.98 5.68
N VAL A 56 6.19 -11.11 6.12
CA VAL A 56 7.34 -11.31 5.24
C VAL A 56 7.58 -12.79 5.02
N THR A 57 7.80 -13.17 3.77
CA THR A 57 8.25 -14.52 3.41
C THR A 57 9.31 -14.44 2.30
N MET A 58 10.10 -15.49 2.15
CA MET A 58 11.05 -15.58 1.04
C MET A 58 10.49 -16.54 -0.01
N PHE A 59 10.40 -16.07 -1.24
CA PHE A 59 9.95 -16.88 -2.36
C PHE A 59 10.98 -16.81 -3.48
N LYS A 60 11.63 -17.93 -3.77
CA LYS A 60 12.69 -18.03 -4.80
C LYS A 60 13.80 -16.98 -4.62
N GLY A 61 14.18 -16.73 -3.36
CA GLY A 61 15.22 -15.76 -3.04
C GLY A 61 14.78 -14.31 -3.06
N VAL A 62 13.50 -14.04 -3.34
CA VAL A 62 12.93 -12.68 -3.34
C VAL A 62 12.08 -12.47 -2.10
N GLN A 63 12.29 -11.36 -1.43
CA GLN A 63 11.51 -11.00 -0.25
C GLN A 63 10.10 -10.60 -0.70
N THR A 64 9.09 -11.31 -0.18
CA THR A 64 7.69 -11.13 -0.54
C THR A 64 6.88 -10.81 0.70
N TYR A 65 6.00 -9.83 0.60
CA TYR A 65 5.12 -9.41 1.68
C TYR A 65 3.70 -9.79 1.34
N ILE A 66 3.00 -10.41 2.29
CA ILE A 66 1.65 -10.91 2.09
C ILE A 66 0.71 -10.32 3.13
N LEU A 67 -0.40 -9.74 2.68
CA LEU A 67 -1.51 -9.31 3.52
C LEU A 67 -2.75 -10.08 3.08
N ARG A 68 -3.39 -10.72 4.04
CA ARG A 68 -4.57 -11.55 3.77
C ARG A 68 -5.76 -11.02 4.57
N TYR A 69 -6.86 -10.79 3.88
CA TYR A 69 -8.12 -10.39 4.49
C TYR A 69 -9.25 -11.14 3.80
N GLU A 70 -9.98 -11.96 4.56
CA GLU A 70 -11.01 -12.85 4.03
C GLU A 70 -10.44 -13.74 2.92
N ASP A 71 -11.07 -13.73 1.73
CA ASP A 71 -10.65 -14.55 0.60
C ASP A 71 -9.69 -13.83 -0.35
N VAL A 72 -9.35 -12.60 -0.04
CA VAL A 72 -8.45 -11.81 -0.87
C VAL A 72 -7.07 -11.78 -0.26
N MET A 73 -6.07 -12.08 -1.09
CA MET A 73 -4.68 -12.05 -0.70
C MET A 73 -3.95 -10.98 -1.52
N LEU A 74 -3.40 -10.01 -0.83
CA LEU A 74 -2.60 -8.97 -1.44
C LEU A 74 -1.13 -9.32 -1.24
N THR A 75 -0.38 -9.44 -2.33
CA THR A 75 1.06 -9.69 -2.28
C THR A 75 1.82 -8.52 -2.86
N ALA A 76 2.87 -8.11 -2.19
CA ALA A 76 3.79 -7.09 -2.68
C ALA A 76 5.19 -7.71 -2.74
N THR A 77 5.82 -7.63 -3.90
CA THR A 77 7.13 -8.19 -4.13
C THR A 77 8.14 -7.07 -4.40
N PHE A 78 9.34 -7.20 -3.85
CA PHE A 78 10.34 -6.15 -3.91
C PHE A 78 11.61 -6.64 -4.59
N SER A 79 12.29 -5.72 -5.30
CA SER A 79 13.57 -6.02 -5.93
C SER A 79 14.68 -6.15 -4.87
N GLU A 80 15.71 -6.91 -5.17
CA GLU A 80 16.85 -7.13 -4.28
C GLU A 80 17.69 -5.88 -4.02
N ASP A 81 17.59 -4.89 -4.89
CA ASP A 81 18.22 -3.60 -4.67
C ASP A 81 17.39 -2.81 -3.68
N GLU A 82 17.99 -2.31 -2.62
CA GLU A 82 17.33 -1.52 -1.57
C GLU A 82 16.54 -0.31 -2.10
N THR A 83 16.68 0.02 -3.38
CA THR A 83 15.78 0.94 -4.07
C THR A 83 14.47 0.20 -4.31
N PHE A 84 13.54 0.49 -3.46
CA PHE A 84 12.28 -0.16 -3.46
C PHE A 84 11.45 0.18 -4.69
N ILE A 85 11.45 -0.70 -5.66
CA ILE A 85 10.44 -0.68 -6.72
C ILE A 85 9.60 -1.93 -6.53
N GLY A 86 8.54 -1.76 -5.76
CA GLY A 86 7.61 -2.84 -5.52
C GLY A 86 6.57 -2.93 -6.62
N TYR A 87 5.98 -4.07 -6.71
CA TYR A 87 4.73 -4.24 -7.44
C TYR A 87 3.80 -5.11 -6.60
N ALA A 88 2.52 -4.83 -6.71
CA ALA A 88 1.50 -5.60 -6.02
C ALA A 88 0.79 -6.52 -7.00
N VAL A 89 0.48 -7.71 -6.55
CA VAL A 89 -0.37 -8.66 -7.26
C VAL A 89 -1.53 -9.00 -6.35
N ILE A 90 -2.74 -8.94 -6.88
CA ILE A 90 -3.94 -9.18 -6.11
C ILE A 90 -4.51 -10.52 -6.51
N ASN A 91 -4.62 -11.41 -5.54
CA ASN A 91 -5.09 -12.76 -5.73
C ASN A 91 -6.35 -13.04 -4.93
N SER A 92 -7.25 -13.84 -5.48
CA SER A 92 -8.35 -14.45 -4.74
C SER A 92 -7.88 -15.82 -4.26
N LEU A 93 -8.04 -16.08 -2.98
CA LEU A 93 -7.70 -17.37 -2.40
C LEU A 93 -9.00 -18.06 -1.96
N HIS A 94 -9.26 -19.26 -2.47
CA HIS A 94 -10.39 -20.06 -2.02
C HIS A 94 -10.01 -21.54 -1.96
N TYR A 95 -10.78 -22.32 -1.21
CA TYR A 95 -10.49 -23.71 -0.97
C TYR A 95 -11.47 -24.59 -1.72
N ASP A 96 -10.94 -25.47 -2.58
CA ASP A 96 -11.73 -26.47 -3.30
C ASP A 96 -11.86 -27.73 -2.42
N THR A 97 -13.05 -27.92 -1.84
CA THR A 97 -13.32 -29.04 -0.93
C THR A 97 -13.36 -30.40 -1.66
N GLU A 98 -13.70 -30.41 -2.95
CA GLU A 98 -13.76 -31.66 -3.71
C GLU A 98 -12.36 -32.21 -3.98
N ASN A 99 -11.42 -31.37 -4.28
CA ASN A 99 -10.05 -31.76 -4.60
C ASN A 99 -9.05 -31.54 -3.44
N ASP A 100 -9.53 -31.06 -2.31
CA ASP A 100 -8.76 -30.83 -1.09
C ASP A 100 -7.52 -29.98 -1.33
N LYS A 101 -7.69 -28.85 -1.99
CA LYS A 101 -6.59 -27.91 -2.26
C LYS A 101 -7.03 -26.46 -2.31
N ALA A 102 -6.10 -25.57 -2.01
CA ALA A 102 -6.31 -24.14 -2.13
C ALA A 102 -6.12 -23.70 -3.59
N ILE A 103 -7.03 -22.84 -4.05
CA ILE A 103 -6.97 -22.27 -5.40
C ILE A 103 -6.70 -20.78 -5.26
N VAL A 104 -5.68 -20.30 -6.00
CA VAL A 104 -5.31 -18.90 -6.03
C VAL A 104 -5.48 -18.38 -7.45
N ASP A 105 -6.41 -17.43 -7.62
CA ASP A 105 -6.65 -16.79 -8.91
C ASP A 105 -6.16 -15.34 -8.86
N VAL A 106 -5.44 -14.91 -9.90
CA VAL A 106 -5.00 -13.53 -10.02
C VAL A 106 -6.18 -12.66 -10.42
N ILE A 107 -6.56 -11.71 -9.55
CA ILE A 107 -7.66 -10.78 -9.81
C ILE A 107 -7.15 -9.62 -10.66
N GLU A 108 -5.97 -9.11 -10.34
CA GLU A 108 -5.39 -7.98 -11.04
C GLU A 108 -3.89 -8.24 -11.20
N GLY A 109 -3.36 -7.80 -12.34
CA GLY A 109 -1.95 -7.96 -12.65
C GLY A 109 -1.05 -7.02 -11.88
N ILE A 110 0.18 -6.94 -12.31
CA ILE A 110 1.25 -6.20 -11.65
C ILE A 110 0.95 -4.69 -11.63
N ARG A 111 0.99 -4.10 -10.44
CA ARG A 111 0.91 -2.65 -10.25
C ARG A 111 2.22 -2.17 -9.64
N PRO A 112 2.95 -1.25 -10.31
CA PRO A 112 4.12 -0.65 -9.70
C PRO A 112 3.72 0.23 -8.51
N LEU A 113 4.49 0.12 -7.43
CA LEU A 113 4.28 0.89 -6.21
C LEU A 113 5.60 1.54 -5.80
N VAL A 114 5.60 2.85 -5.65
CA VAL A 114 6.77 3.61 -5.24
C VAL A 114 6.54 4.30 -3.90
N TYR A 115 5.33 4.83 -3.68
CA TYR A 115 5.01 5.63 -2.51
C TYR A 115 4.00 4.96 -1.59
N VAL A 116 4.08 5.30 -0.30
CA VAL A 116 3.16 4.77 0.71
C VAL A 116 1.71 5.06 0.36
N HIS A 117 1.40 6.28 -0.09
CA HIS A 117 0.01 6.64 -0.42
C HIS A 117 -0.54 5.84 -1.62
N GLU A 118 0.31 5.39 -2.53
CA GLU A 118 -0.11 4.51 -3.63
C GLU A 118 -0.54 3.15 -3.11
N LEU A 119 0.19 2.59 -2.14
CA LEU A 119 -0.19 1.35 -1.49
C LEU A 119 -1.49 1.53 -0.69
N GLN A 120 -1.64 2.66 0.00
CA GLN A 120 -2.87 2.97 0.72
C GLN A 120 -4.08 3.02 -0.23
N ALA A 121 -3.94 3.65 -1.39
CA ALA A 121 -5.00 3.70 -2.40
C ALA A 121 -5.40 2.30 -2.87
N LEU A 122 -4.43 1.45 -3.13
CA LEU A 122 -4.66 0.07 -3.53
C LEU A 122 -5.39 -0.72 -2.44
N LEU A 123 -4.97 -0.57 -1.20
CA LEU A 123 -5.61 -1.23 -0.05
C LEU A 123 -7.08 -0.84 0.07
N ARG A 124 -7.41 0.44 -0.12
CA ARG A 124 -8.79 0.92 -0.04
C ARG A 124 -9.68 0.33 -1.14
N VAL A 125 -9.14 0.19 -2.34
CA VAL A 125 -9.89 -0.36 -3.49
C VAL A 125 -10.31 -1.81 -3.23
N TYR A 126 -9.46 -2.60 -2.57
CA TYR A 126 -9.70 -4.02 -2.36
C TYR A 126 -10.22 -4.37 -0.96
N GLY A 127 -10.76 -3.39 -0.25
CA GLY A 127 -11.44 -3.64 1.02
C GLY A 127 -10.52 -3.64 2.25
N TYR A 128 -9.27 -3.27 2.11
CA TYR A 128 -8.29 -3.18 3.20
C TYR A 128 -8.23 -1.78 3.81
N ARG A 129 -9.35 -1.05 3.82
CA ARG A 129 -9.39 0.35 4.28
C ARG A 129 -8.86 0.53 5.70
N GLU A 130 -9.18 -0.38 6.61
CA GLU A 130 -8.72 -0.31 7.99
C GLU A 130 -7.19 -0.34 8.08
N PHE A 131 -6.56 -1.15 7.24
CA PHE A 131 -5.11 -1.22 7.17
C PHE A 131 -4.51 0.07 6.58
N ALA A 132 -5.14 0.61 5.54
CA ALA A 132 -4.67 1.83 4.89
C ALA A 132 -4.79 3.05 5.82
N ASP A 133 -5.94 3.22 6.45
CA ASP A 133 -6.24 4.39 7.30
C ASP A 133 -5.59 4.29 8.68
N GLY A 134 -5.27 3.07 9.12
CA GLY A 134 -4.66 2.82 10.41
C GLY A 134 -3.13 2.89 10.46
N ILE A 135 -2.47 3.22 9.35
CA ILE A 135 -1.01 3.30 9.31
C ILE A 135 -0.53 4.42 10.22
N GLU A 136 0.36 4.08 11.14
CA GLU A 136 1.05 5.04 11.99
C GLU A 136 2.20 5.69 11.23
N LYS A 137 2.33 7.01 11.36
CA LYS A 137 3.41 7.77 10.73
C LYS A 137 4.74 7.64 11.50
#